data_27c7ded2234aaf34c4655f5a791df61f
#
_entry.id   27c7ded2234aaf34c4655f5a791df61f
#
_cell.length_a   1.000
_cell.length_b   1.000
_cell.length_c   1.000
_cell.angle_alpha   90.00
_cell.angle_beta   90.00
_cell.angle_gamma   90.00
#
_symmetry.space_group_name_H-M   'P 1'
#
loop_
_entity.id
_entity.type
_entity.pdbx_description
1 polymer ?
#
loop_
_entity_poly.entity_id
_entity_poly.type
_entity_poly.pdbx_seq_one_letter_code
_entity_poly.pdbx_strand_id
1 'polypeptide(L)'
;LVMHPRNPFVPTSHANFRLFISEQEGGESVWWFGGGYDLTPYYGFEDDCIHWHKTAKKVCDRYDSDYYPRFKKDCDEYFFIKHRQEPRGIGGIFFDDFNEKDFDSCFSFVCSLADSYLDAYLPIVKRRMNEPFEKCHQEFQQYRRGRYVEFNLAYDRGTVFGLQSGVGRIESILMSLPPTVRWVYDWAPAPGTEESRLYTDFLI
;
A
#
# COMPACT_ATOMS: atom_id res chain seq x y z
N LEU A 1 9.26 -1.96 -2.45
CA LEU A 1 9.57 -0.64 -1.90
C LEU A 1 8.54 -0.24 -0.84
N VAL A 2 9.00 0.28 0.31
CA VAL A 2 8.15 0.94 1.30
C VAL A 2 8.81 2.25 1.70
N MET A 3 8.03 3.33 1.74
CA MET A 3 8.49 4.65 2.18
C MET A 3 7.75 5.05 3.45
N HIS A 4 8.49 5.25 4.55
CA HIS A 4 7.98 5.76 5.82
C HIS A 4 8.49 7.18 6.07
N PRO A 5 7.79 8.21 5.61
CA PRO A 5 8.26 9.61 5.68
C PRO A 5 8.35 10.10 7.12
N ARG A 6 9.31 11.01 7.36
CA ARG A 6 9.45 11.66 8.67
C ARG A 6 8.30 12.61 8.98
N ASN A 7 7.88 13.40 7.98
CA ASN A 7 6.78 14.36 8.14
C ASN A 7 5.43 13.61 8.19
N PRO A 8 4.61 13.82 9.24
CA PRO A 8 3.31 13.14 9.40
C PRO A 8 2.30 13.44 8.29
N PHE A 9 2.43 14.55 7.57
CA PHE A 9 1.54 14.91 6.49
C PHE A 9 1.90 14.24 5.15
N VAL A 10 3.09 13.64 5.05
CA VAL A 10 3.44 12.80 3.91
C VAL A 10 3.01 11.36 4.21
N PRO A 11 2.13 10.77 3.38
CA PRO A 11 1.65 9.40 3.62
C PRO A 11 2.76 8.36 3.43
N THR A 12 2.65 7.24 4.14
CA THR A 12 3.40 6.03 3.79
C THR A 12 2.91 5.51 2.45
N SER A 13 3.82 5.06 1.61
CA SER A 13 3.48 4.36 0.37
C SER A 13 4.22 3.04 0.26
N HIS A 14 3.57 2.07 -0.35
CA HIS A 14 4.11 0.76 -0.67
C HIS A 14 3.96 0.52 -2.17
N ALA A 15 4.94 -0.14 -2.77
CA ALA A 15 4.87 -0.67 -4.13
C ALA A 15 5.61 -2.00 -4.21
N ASN A 16 5.00 -2.96 -4.88
CA ASN A 16 5.57 -4.28 -5.14
C ASN A 16 5.20 -4.71 -6.56
N PHE A 17 6.16 -5.22 -7.31
CA PHE A 17 5.93 -5.81 -8.62
C PHE A 17 6.78 -7.07 -8.71
N ARG A 18 6.15 -8.19 -9.04
CA ARG A 18 6.79 -9.48 -9.09
C ARG A 18 6.34 -10.29 -10.29
N LEU A 19 7.24 -11.09 -10.81
CA LEU A 19 6.99 -12.15 -11.78
C LEU A 19 7.33 -13.48 -11.11
N PHE A 20 6.45 -14.45 -11.26
CA PHE A 20 6.70 -15.82 -10.88
C PHE A 20 6.67 -16.71 -12.14
N ILE A 21 7.64 -17.60 -12.27
CA ILE A 21 7.72 -18.59 -13.34
C ILE A 21 7.96 -19.92 -12.69
N SER A 22 7.13 -20.92 -13.00
CA SER A 22 7.31 -22.31 -12.60
C SER A 22 7.55 -23.14 -13.84
N GLU A 23 8.70 -23.82 -13.89
CA GLU A 23 9.06 -24.73 -14.96
C GLU A 23 8.88 -26.17 -14.47
N GLN A 24 8.16 -26.97 -15.25
CA GLN A 24 8.05 -28.41 -15.02
C GLN A 24 8.96 -29.15 -16.01
N GLU A 25 9.67 -30.14 -15.55
CA GLU A 25 10.53 -30.99 -16.40
C GLU A 25 9.68 -31.66 -17.48
N GLY A 26 9.87 -31.24 -18.76
CA GLY A 26 9.11 -31.74 -19.92
C GLY A 26 7.71 -31.16 -20.09
N GLY A 27 7.33 -30.11 -19.31
CA GLY A 27 6.05 -29.41 -19.39
C GLY A 27 6.16 -27.98 -19.90
N GLU A 28 5.01 -27.33 -20.09
CA GLU A 28 4.94 -25.89 -20.37
C GLU A 28 5.22 -25.08 -19.10
N SER A 29 5.97 -23.98 -19.25
CA SER A 29 6.20 -23.03 -18.15
C SER A 29 4.90 -22.30 -17.79
N VAL A 30 4.57 -22.26 -16.50
CA VAL A 30 3.46 -21.46 -15.98
C VAL A 30 4.02 -20.20 -15.37
N TRP A 31 3.43 -19.05 -15.68
CA TRP A 31 3.86 -17.76 -15.17
C TRP A 31 2.68 -16.90 -14.75
N TRP A 32 2.93 -15.98 -13.82
CA TRP A 32 1.98 -14.93 -13.46
C TRP A 32 2.70 -13.73 -12.86
N PHE A 33 2.06 -12.57 -12.96
CA PHE A 33 2.48 -11.36 -12.29
C PHE A 33 1.66 -11.13 -11.03
N GLY A 34 2.25 -10.43 -10.07
CA GLY A 34 1.58 -9.92 -8.91
C GLY A 34 2.17 -8.58 -8.50
N GLY A 35 1.40 -7.76 -7.81
CA GLY A 35 1.89 -6.50 -7.34
C GLY A 35 0.84 -5.42 -7.20
N GLY A 36 1.31 -4.19 -7.28
CA GLY A 36 0.51 -2.99 -7.13
C GLY A 36 1.20 -1.93 -6.29
N TYR A 37 0.48 -0.89 -5.95
CA TYR A 37 0.90 0.13 -4.99
C TYR A 37 -0.28 0.69 -4.21
N ASP A 38 -0.04 1.02 -2.95
CA ASP A 38 -1.05 1.54 -2.03
C ASP A 38 -0.51 2.69 -1.18
N LEU A 39 -1.44 3.54 -0.71
CA LEU A 39 -1.14 4.73 0.08
C LEU A 39 -1.79 4.64 1.47
N THR A 40 -0.99 4.93 2.49
CA THR A 40 -1.42 4.93 3.90
C THR A 40 -1.19 6.31 4.50
N PRO A 41 -2.14 7.24 4.38
CA PRO A 41 -2.06 8.55 5.02
C PRO A 41 -2.30 8.44 6.53
N TYR A 42 -1.70 9.40 7.26
CA TYR A 42 -1.99 9.66 8.67
C TYR A 42 -2.97 10.82 8.81
N TYR A 43 -2.84 11.80 7.95
CA TYR A 43 -3.76 12.91 7.75
C TYR A 43 -4.27 12.87 6.32
N GLY A 44 -5.59 12.95 6.15
CA GLY A 44 -6.22 12.86 4.84
C GLY A 44 -6.26 14.21 4.14
N PHE A 45 -5.83 14.22 2.87
CA PHE A 45 -5.97 15.35 1.95
C PHE A 45 -6.67 14.87 0.69
N GLU A 46 -7.84 15.42 0.41
CA GLU A 46 -8.67 14.98 -0.69
C GLU A 46 -7.97 15.08 -2.06
N ASP A 47 -7.25 16.18 -2.30
CA ASP A 47 -6.49 16.39 -3.53
C ASP A 47 -5.37 15.35 -3.73
N ASP A 48 -4.74 14.88 -2.65
CA ASP A 48 -3.73 13.83 -2.70
C ASP A 48 -4.36 12.47 -3.00
N CYS A 49 -5.48 12.15 -2.36
CA CYS A 49 -6.21 10.90 -2.59
C CYS A 49 -6.74 10.82 -4.02
N ILE A 50 -7.35 11.90 -4.51
CA ILE A 50 -7.84 12.01 -5.90
C ILE A 50 -6.68 11.85 -6.89
N HIS A 51 -5.56 12.53 -6.67
CA HIS A 51 -4.40 12.44 -7.54
C HIS A 51 -3.85 11.02 -7.61
N TRP A 52 -3.69 10.35 -6.45
CA TRP A 52 -3.22 8.98 -6.34
C TRP A 52 -4.07 8.01 -7.15
N HIS A 53 -5.37 8.00 -6.92
CA HIS A 53 -6.29 7.11 -7.60
C HIS A 53 -6.46 7.43 -9.09
N LYS A 54 -6.48 8.72 -9.47
CA LYS A 54 -6.53 9.11 -10.89
C LYS A 54 -5.31 8.66 -11.68
N THR A 55 -4.12 8.72 -11.05
CA THR A 55 -2.88 8.25 -11.70
C THR A 55 -2.92 6.76 -11.94
N ALA A 56 -3.30 5.96 -10.95
CA ALA A 56 -3.49 4.52 -11.10
C ALA A 56 -4.51 4.18 -12.18
N LYS A 57 -5.69 4.81 -12.11
CA LYS A 57 -6.77 4.59 -13.07
C LYS A 57 -6.35 4.92 -14.51
N LYS A 58 -5.64 6.03 -14.71
CA LYS A 58 -5.16 6.44 -16.04
C LYS A 58 -4.24 5.39 -16.68
N VAL A 59 -3.46 4.67 -15.89
CA VAL A 59 -2.61 3.58 -16.41
C VAL A 59 -3.45 2.36 -16.73
N CYS A 60 -4.30 1.93 -15.82
CA CYS A 60 -5.17 0.77 -16.01
C CYS A 60 -6.04 0.92 -17.27
N ASP A 61 -6.70 2.06 -17.43
CA ASP A 61 -7.62 2.35 -18.54
C ASP A 61 -6.95 2.27 -19.94
N ARG A 62 -5.62 2.35 -20.03
CA ARG A 62 -4.89 2.16 -21.30
C ARG A 62 -4.84 0.71 -21.77
N TYR A 63 -4.99 -0.24 -20.82
CA TYR A 63 -4.90 -1.67 -21.07
C TYR A 63 -6.27 -2.35 -21.00
N ASP A 64 -7.05 -1.99 -19.98
CA ASP A 64 -8.42 -2.47 -19.80
C ASP A 64 -9.17 -1.57 -18.81
N SER A 65 -10.38 -1.15 -19.14
CA SER A 65 -11.22 -0.30 -18.27
C SER A 65 -11.68 -0.99 -16.99
N ASP A 66 -11.66 -2.34 -16.97
CA ASP A 66 -12.04 -3.15 -15.80
C ASP A 66 -10.88 -3.35 -14.82
N TYR A 67 -9.63 -3.10 -15.23
CA TYR A 67 -8.48 -3.32 -14.35
C TYR A 67 -8.52 -2.44 -13.11
N TYR A 68 -8.79 -1.14 -13.26
CA TYR A 68 -8.79 -0.25 -12.10
C TYR A 68 -9.87 -0.60 -11.07
N PRO A 69 -11.16 -0.73 -11.41
CA PRO A 69 -12.19 -1.05 -10.40
C PRO A 69 -11.93 -2.39 -9.71
N ARG A 70 -11.48 -3.40 -10.45
CA ARG A 70 -11.16 -4.72 -9.92
C ARG A 70 -9.95 -4.67 -8.98
N PHE A 71 -8.82 -4.16 -9.44
CA PHE A 71 -7.59 -4.11 -8.65
C PHE A 71 -7.68 -3.15 -7.45
N LYS A 72 -8.52 -2.11 -7.53
CA LYS A 72 -8.85 -1.26 -6.40
C LYS A 72 -9.61 -2.05 -5.33
N LYS A 73 -10.62 -2.81 -5.73
CA LYS A 73 -11.39 -3.68 -4.84
C LYS A 73 -10.49 -4.73 -4.17
N ASP A 74 -9.66 -5.41 -4.96
CA ASP A 74 -8.71 -6.41 -4.45
C ASP A 74 -7.73 -5.79 -3.45
N CYS A 75 -7.28 -4.55 -3.70
CA CYS A 75 -6.43 -3.79 -2.80
C CYS A 75 -7.12 -3.49 -1.47
N ASP A 76 -8.37 -3.02 -1.49
CA ASP A 76 -9.13 -2.70 -0.29
C ASP A 76 -9.38 -3.95 0.56
N GLU A 77 -9.75 -5.06 -0.07
CA GLU A 77 -9.97 -6.33 0.61
C GLU A 77 -8.66 -6.90 1.20
N TYR A 78 -7.55 -6.83 0.46
CA TYR A 78 -6.27 -7.34 0.91
C TYR A 78 -5.71 -6.58 2.11
N PHE A 79 -5.75 -5.23 2.08
CA PHE A 79 -5.18 -4.38 3.13
C PHE A 79 -6.14 -4.06 4.28
N PHE A 80 -7.28 -4.75 4.37
CA PHE A 80 -8.21 -4.59 5.47
C PHE A 80 -7.70 -5.27 6.75
N ILE A 81 -7.67 -4.52 7.86
CA ILE A 81 -7.21 -4.98 9.18
C ILE A 81 -8.40 -5.57 9.94
N LYS A 82 -8.59 -6.87 9.83
CA LYS A 82 -9.80 -7.58 10.31
C LYS A 82 -10.06 -7.39 11.80
N HIS A 83 -9.05 -7.48 12.66
CA HIS A 83 -9.23 -7.33 14.11
C HIS A 83 -9.45 -5.87 14.56
N ARG A 84 -9.22 -4.90 13.67
CA ARG A 84 -9.52 -3.48 13.89
C ARG A 84 -10.80 -3.04 13.19
N GLN A 85 -11.31 -3.84 12.25
CA GLN A 85 -12.44 -3.49 11.39
C GLN A 85 -12.22 -2.15 10.65
N GLU A 86 -10.99 -1.94 10.16
CA GLU A 86 -10.63 -0.72 9.44
C GLU A 86 -9.66 -1.01 8.28
N PRO A 87 -9.67 -0.22 7.20
CA PRO A 87 -8.64 -0.26 6.17
C PRO A 87 -7.30 0.21 6.73
N ARG A 88 -6.19 -0.35 6.20
CA ARG A 88 -4.84 0.11 6.53
C ARG A 88 -4.59 1.55 6.04
N GLY A 89 -5.08 1.87 4.86
CA GLY A 89 -4.97 3.17 4.20
C GLY A 89 -6.08 3.37 3.18
N ILE A 90 -5.90 4.32 2.28
CA ILE A 90 -6.87 4.61 1.20
C ILE A 90 -6.77 3.63 0.03
N GLY A 91 -5.89 2.64 0.11
CA GLY A 91 -5.66 1.67 -0.95
C GLY A 91 -4.89 2.24 -2.15
N GLY A 92 -5.20 1.71 -3.27
CA GLY A 92 -4.56 1.94 -4.56
C GLY A 92 -4.99 0.86 -5.52
N ILE A 93 -4.04 0.04 -5.98
CA ILE A 93 -4.29 -1.14 -6.80
C ILE A 93 -3.44 -2.30 -6.30
N PHE A 94 -4.03 -3.48 -6.32
CA PHE A 94 -3.37 -4.73 -5.99
C PHE A 94 -3.91 -5.83 -6.90
N PHE A 95 -3.02 -6.67 -7.42
CA PHE A 95 -3.36 -7.85 -8.22
C PHE A 95 -2.43 -9.01 -7.88
N ASP A 96 -2.95 -10.20 -8.01
CA ASP A 96 -2.22 -11.44 -7.84
C ASP A 96 -2.64 -12.42 -8.94
N ASP A 97 -1.78 -13.41 -9.22
CA ASP A 97 -2.02 -14.46 -10.23
C ASP A 97 -2.41 -13.88 -11.63
N PHE A 98 -1.88 -12.71 -11.99
CA PHE A 98 -2.23 -12.00 -13.19
C PHE A 98 -1.51 -12.57 -14.43
N ASN A 99 -2.26 -13.27 -15.28
CA ASN A 99 -1.83 -13.86 -16.54
C ASN A 99 -2.96 -13.94 -17.58
N GLU A 100 -3.83 -12.92 -17.59
CA GLU A 100 -5.09 -12.94 -18.36
C GLU A 100 -4.91 -12.71 -19.85
N LYS A 101 -3.75 -12.23 -20.27
CA LYS A 101 -3.36 -12.00 -21.67
C LYS A 101 -2.03 -12.71 -21.93
N ASP A 102 -1.47 -12.54 -23.14
CA ASP A 102 -0.11 -12.98 -23.40
C ASP A 102 0.93 -12.30 -22.47
N PHE A 103 2.09 -12.93 -22.37
CA PHE A 103 3.16 -12.48 -21.45
C PHE A 103 3.56 -11.03 -21.72
N ASP A 104 3.77 -10.64 -22.97
CA ASP A 104 4.27 -9.31 -23.31
C ASP A 104 3.24 -8.23 -23.01
N SER A 105 1.96 -8.51 -23.21
CA SER A 105 0.85 -7.61 -22.85
C SER A 105 0.77 -7.43 -21.31
N CYS A 106 0.84 -8.52 -20.54
CA CYS A 106 0.85 -8.46 -19.08
C CYS A 106 2.10 -7.75 -18.56
N PHE A 107 3.27 -8.05 -19.09
CA PHE A 107 4.53 -7.41 -18.73
C PHE A 107 4.52 -5.91 -19.01
N SER A 108 4.02 -5.50 -20.19
CA SER A 108 3.90 -4.09 -20.55
C SER A 108 2.98 -3.32 -19.60
N PHE A 109 1.86 -3.93 -19.18
CA PHE A 109 0.98 -3.35 -18.17
C PHE A 109 1.71 -3.14 -16.84
N VAL A 110 2.37 -4.19 -16.33
CA VAL A 110 3.09 -4.15 -15.05
C VAL A 110 4.21 -3.11 -15.06
N CYS A 111 4.98 -3.02 -16.15
CA CYS A 111 6.02 -2.00 -16.32
C CYS A 111 5.42 -0.58 -16.33
N SER A 112 4.35 -0.37 -17.11
CA SER A 112 3.68 0.94 -17.17
C SER A 112 3.12 1.37 -15.81
N LEU A 113 2.65 0.41 -15.02
CA LEU A 113 2.16 0.66 -13.69
C LEU A 113 3.32 1.01 -12.73
N ALA A 114 4.42 0.26 -12.79
CA ALA A 114 5.61 0.54 -11.99
C ALA A 114 6.20 1.93 -12.30
N ASP A 115 6.28 2.30 -13.57
CA ASP A 115 6.76 3.63 -14.00
C ASP A 115 5.86 4.76 -13.48
N SER A 116 4.55 4.53 -13.39
CA SER A 116 3.60 5.52 -12.89
C SER A 116 3.70 5.81 -11.39
N TYR A 117 4.39 4.97 -10.62
CA TYR A 117 4.50 5.14 -9.17
C TYR A 117 5.11 6.50 -8.77
N LEU A 118 6.15 6.94 -9.47
CA LEU A 118 6.74 8.25 -9.19
C LEU A 118 5.79 9.40 -9.53
N ASP A 119 5.03 9.28 -10.62
CA ASP A 119 4.02 10.27 -10.99
C ASP A 119 2.88 10.32 -9.97
N ALA A 120 2.54 9.19 -9.35
CA ALA A 120 1.53 9.11 -8.31
C ALA A 120 2.03 9.68 -6.96
N TYR A 121 3.23 9.33 -6.52
CA TYR A 121 3.69 9.62 -5.17
C TYR A 121 4.49 10.93 -5.04
N LEU A 122 5.39 11.25 -5.96
CA LEU A 122 6.28 12.40 -5.85
C LEU A 122 5.56 13.75 -5.75
N PRO A 123 4.45 14.02 -6.48
CA PRO A 123 3.69 15.24 -6.29
C PRO A 123 3.10 15.41 -4.88
N ILE A 124 2.65 14.32 -4.26
CA ILE A 124 2.15 14.29 -2.88
C ILE A 124 3.28 14.66 -1.91
N VAL A 125 4.45 14.01 -2.06
CA VAL A 125 5.62 14.30 -1.24
C VAL A 125 5.99 15.78 -1.35
N LYS A 126 6.08 16.33 -2.57
CA LYS A 126 6.45 17.73 -2.79
C LYS A 126 5.48 18.72 -2.15
N ARG A 127 4.18 18.40 -2.13
CA ARG A 127 3.17 19.26 -1.47
C ARG A 127 3.30 19.25 0.06
N ARG A 128 3.61 18.08 0.64
CA ARG A 128 3.49 17.85 2.09
C ARG A 128 4.81 17.82 2.86
N MET A 129 5.95 17.62 2.21
CA MET A 129 7.23 17.43 2.92
C MET A 129 7.72 18.61 3.75
N ASN A 130 7.27 19.82 3.44
CA ASN A 130 7.65 21.04 4.15
C ASN A 130 6.52 21.58 5.04
N GLU A 131 5.39 20.88 5.16
CA GLU A 131 4.32 21.28 6.08
C GLU A 131 4.84 21.26 7.51
N PRO A 132 4.64 22.33 8.28
CA PRO A 132 5.05 22.37 9.68
C PRO A 132 4.20 21.40 10.50
N PHE A 133 4.84 20.68 11.41
CA PHE A 133 4.16 19.73 12.27
C PHE A 133 4.64 19.81 13.71
N GLU A 134 3.76 19.45 14.63
CA GLU A 134 4.00 19.42 16.06
C GLU A 134 4.16 17.98 16.57
N LYS A 135 4.46 17.85 17.86
CA LYS A 135 4.63 16.55 18.51
C LYS A 135 3.37 15.69 18.47
N CYS A 136 2.19 16.30 18.60
CA CYS A 136 0.90 15.59 18.52
C CYS A 136 0.73 14.90 17.14
N HIS A 137 1.11 15.57 16.06
CA HIS A 137 1.06 14.97 14.73
C HIS A 137 1.99 13.75 14.59
N GLN A 138 3.20 13.81 15.18
CA GLN A 138 4.11 12.66 15.22
C GLN A 138 3.56 11.51 16.07
N GLU A 139 2.94 11.82 17.20
CA GLU A 139 2.35 10.80 18.07
C GLU A 139 1.20 10.07 17.37
N PHE A 140 0.36 10.79 16.63
CA PHE A 140 -0.69 10.17 15.82
C PHE A 140 -0.10 9.36 14.66
N GLN A 141 0.91 9.87 13.96
CA GLN A 141 1.65 9.10 12.95
C GLN A 141 2.15 7.77 13.52
N GLN A 142 2.80 7.79 14.69
CA GLN A 142 3.31 6.57 15.32
C GLN A 142 2.19 5.62 15.74
N TYR A 143 1.07 6.14 16.20
CA TYR A 143 -0.12 5.35 16.51
C TYR A 143 -0.68 4.66 15.26
N ARG A 144 -0.81 5.39 14.16
CA ARG A 144 -1.26 4.80 12.87
C ARG A 144 -0.24 3.82 12.30
N ARG A 145 1.04 4.06 12.50
CA ARG A 145 2.10 3.09 12.13
C ARG A 145 1.97 1.77 12.89
N GLY A 146 1.40 1.77 14.08
CA GLY A 146 1.03 0.53 14.78
C GLY A 146 0.08 -0.34 13.95
N ARG A 147 -0.90 0.27 13.26
CA ARG A 147 -1.81 -0.44 12.35
C ARG A 147 -1.08 -1.07 11.16
N TYR A 148 -0.09 -0.35 10.61
CA TYR A 148 0.77 -0.87 9.55
C TYR A 148 1.55 -2.11 10.00
N VAL A 149 2.13 -2.07 11.20
CA VAL A 149 2.84 -3.22 11.79
C VAL A 149 1.87 -4.39 12.05
N GLU A 150 0.70 -4.12 12.64
CA GLU A 150 -0.32 -5.15 12.88
C GLU A 150 -0.70 -5.88 11.59
N PHE A 151 -0.93 -5.14 10.50
CA PHE A 151 -1.23 -5.76 9.21
C PHE A 151 -0.07 -6.64 8.72
N ASN A 152 1.15 -6.10 8.69
CA ASN A 152 2.30 -6.83 8.14
C ASN A 152 2.61 -8.10 8.94
N LEU A 153 2.52 -8.07 10.26
CA LEU A 153 2.81 -9.25 11.08
C LEU A 153 1.69 -10.28 11.12
N ALA A 154 0.43 -9.85 10.99
CA ALA A 154 -0.71 -10.75 11.15
C ALA A 154 -1.33 -11.21 9.82
N TYR A 155 -1.24 -10.41 8.75
CA TYR A 155 -2.00 -10.65 7.52
C TYR A 155 -1.18 -10.60 6.24
N ASP A 156 -0.03 -9.89 6.21
CA ASP A 156 0.79 -9.82 5.00
C ASP A 156 1.37 -11.18 4.65
N ARG A 157 0.90 -11.77 3.56
CA ARG A 157 1.28 -13.13 3.15
C ARG A 157 2.79 -13.31 3.00
N GLY A 158 3.47 -12.29 2.45
CA GLY A 158 4.92 -12.32 2.26
C GLY A 158 5.68 -12.31 3.59
N THR A 159 5.29 -11.45 4.52
CA THR A 159 5.90 -11.36 5.86
C THR A 159 5.65 -12.63 6.66
N VAL A 160 4.41 -13.11 6.69
CA VAL A 160 4.03 -14.34 7.40
C VAL A 160 4.79 -15.55 6.86
N PHE A 161 4.83 -15.72 5.53
CA PHE A 161 5.59 -16.78 4.89
C PHE A 161 7.09 -16.69 5.21
N GLY A 162 7.68 -15.49 5.10
CA GLY A 162 9.10 -15.27 5.39
C GLY A 162 9.47 -15.65 6.82
N LEU A 163 8.66 -15.24 7.80
CA LEU A 163 8.88 -15.56 9.21
C LEU A 163 8.67 -17.05 9.53
N GLN A 164 7.72 -17.70 8.88
CA GLN A 164 7.41 -19.12 9.10
C GLN A 164 8.37 -20.05 8.39
N SER A 165 8.88 -19.68 7.23
CA SER A 165 9.76 -20.54 6.43
C SER A 165 11.15 -20.74 7.06
N GLY A 166 11.57 -19.83 7.96
CA GLY A 166 12.92 -19.83 8.54
C GLY A 166 14.04 -19.59 7.50
N VAL A 167 13.66 -19.23 6.27
CA VAL A 167 14.58 -18.95 5.18
C VAL A 167 14.80 -17.45 5.07
N GLY A 168 16.06 -17.03 5.12
CA GLY A 168 16.45 -15.62 4.99
C GLY A 168 16.74 -14.91 6.31
N ARG A 169 17.12 -13.64 6.21
CA ARG A 169 17.40 -12.81 7.38
C ARG A 169 16.11 -12.16 7.87
N ILE A 170 15.84 -12.29 9.17
CA ILE A 170 14.64 -11.70 9.81
C ILE A 170 14.58 -10.20 9.56
N GLU A 171 15.72 -9.50 9.64
CA GLU A 171 15.80 -8.07 9.40
C GLU A 171 15.41 -7.69 7.96
N SER A 172 15.69 -8.54 6.98
CA SER A 172 15.26 -8.35 5.59
C SER A 172 13.76 -8.56 5.40
N ILE A 173 13.15 -9.44 6.19
CA ILE A 173 11.70 -9.65 6.18
C ILE A 173 11.00 -8.47 6.86
N LEU A 174 11.53 -7.98 7.98
CA LEU A 174 10.95 -6.89 8.76
C LEU A 174 11.33 -5.49 8.25
N MET A 175 12.11 -5.39 7.18
CA MET A 175 12.56 -4.11 6.62
C MET A 175 11.43 -3.18 6.13
N SER A 176 10.25 -3.74 5.88
CA SER A 176 9.06 -2.98 5.47
C SER A 176 8.37 -2.26 6.63
N LEU A 177 8.74 -2.58 7.88
CA LEU A 177 8.12 -1.99 9.05
C LEU A 177 8.67 -0.57 9.32
N PRO A 178 7.84 0.34 9.85
CA PRO A 178 8.29 1.67 10.25
C PRO A 178 9.27 1.58 11.45
N PRO A 179 10.25 2.50 11.53
CA PRO A 179 11.30 2.44 12.56
C PRO A 179 10.79 2.72 13.98
N THR A 180 9.66 3.44 14.09
CA THR A 180 9.03 3.81 15.37
C THR A 180 7.52 3.70 15.25
N VAL A 181 6.91 3.08 16.26
CA VAL A 181 5.47 2.88 16.38
C VAL A 181 5.01 3.15 17.81
N ARG A 182 3.72 3.33 17.99
CA ARG A 182 3.12 3.51 19.31
C ARG A 182 1.77 2.79 19.37
N TRP A 183 1.56 2.06 20.45
CA TRP A 183 0.25 1.54 20.84
C TRP A 183 -0.22 2.28 22.10
N VAL A 184 -1.46 2.74 22.07
CA VAL A 184 -2.09 3.42 23.19
C VAL A 184 -3.35 2.66 23.56
N TYR A 185 -3.48 2.34 24.84
CA TYR A 185 -4.63 1.59 25.33
C TYR A 185 -5.90 2.43 25.28
N ASP A 186 -6.95 1.87 24.67
CA ASP A 186 -8.31 2.45 24.58
C ASP A 186 -8.33 3.92 24.12
N TRP A 187 -7.48 4.27 23.14
CA TRP A 187 -7.41 5.61 22.59
C TRP A 187 -8.18 5.70 21.27
N ALA A 188 -8.97 6.76 21.15
CA ALA A 188 -9.61 7.18 19.91
C ALA A 188 -9.43 8.69 19.72
N PRO A 189 -9.37 9.18 18.48
CA PRO A 189 -9.29 10.63 18.24
C PRO A 189 -10.58 11.33 18.68
N ALA A 190 -10.43 12.54 19.22
CA ALA A 190 -11.58 13.34 19.60
C ALA A 190 -12.44 13.70 18.35
N PRO A 191 -13.77 13.66 18.45
CA PRO A 191 -14.63 14.02 17.33
C PRO A 191 -14.35 15.44 16.82
N GLY A 192 -14.32 15.60 15.49
CA GLY A 192 -14.11 16.87 14.82
C GLY A 192 -12.64 17.30 14.69
N THR A 193 -11.68 16.47 15.16
CA THR A 193 -10.24 16.71 14.93
C THR A 193 -9.81 16.20 13.56
N GLU A 194 -8.64 16.66 13.08
CA GLU A 194 -8.07 16.17 11.83
C GLU A 194 -7.77 14.67 11.88
N GLU A 195 -7.36 14.17 13.05
CA GLU A 195 -7.17 12.73 13.28
C GLU A 195 -8.48 11.94 13.13
N SER A 196 -9.62 12.48 13.61
CA SER A 196 -10.92 11.81 13.47
C SER A 196 -11.42 11.80 12.03
N ARG A 197 -11.11 12.85 11.27
CA ARG A 197 -11.46 12.95 9.84
C ARG A 197 -10.80 11.86 9.00
N LEU A 198 -9.62 11.37 9.40
CA LEU A 198 -9.01 10.23 8.72
C LEU A 198 -9.96 9.03 8.68
N TYR A 199 -10.66 8.75 9.79
CA TYR A 199 -11.57 7.61 9.90
C TYR A 199 -12.93 7.84 9.26
N THR A 200 -13.44 9.06 9.33
CA THR A 200 -14.80 9.37 8.82
C THR A 200 -14.84 9.69 7.34
N ASP A 201 -13.76 10.25 6.78
CA ASP A 201 -13.77 10.81 5.43
C ASP A 201 -12.87 10.02 4.46
N PHE A 202 -11.88 9.26 4.96
CA PHE A 202 -10.86 8.64 4.11
C PHE A 202 -10.72 7.12 4.27
N LEU A 203 -10.93 6.58 5.47
CA LEU A 203 -10.86 5.13 5.74
C LEU A 203 -12.26 4.49 5.77
N ILE A 204 -13.06 4.74 4.74
CA ILE A 204 -14.44 4.27 4.60
C ILE A 204 -14.55 3.17 3.55
#